data_a2cfa2361eb037d9030c47d3bd872d0b
#
_entry.id   a2cfa2361eb037d9030c47d3bd872d0b
#
_cell.length_a   1.000
_cell.length_b   1.000
_cell.length_c   1.000
_cell.angle_alpha   90.00
_cell.angle_beta   90.00
_cell.angle_gamma   90.00
#
_symmetry.space_group_name_H-M   'P 1'
#
loop_
_entity.id
_entity.type
_entity.pdbx_description
1 polymer ?
#
loop_
_entity_poly.entity_id
_entity_poly.type
_entity_poly.pdbx_seq_one_letter_code
_entity_poly.pdbx_strand_id
1 'polypeptide(L)'
;MARSDVKAFNHDQGDAAAVIGPARSRLRQLVIFAAASGAVTIKDGSGGADILVQSFPTGLHHLNIPDDGILAESGVYIHAFTGSGNKLTLFLS
;
A
#
# COMPACT_ATOMS: atom_id res chain seq x y z
N MET A 1 -18.92 20.46 -5.78
CA MET A 1 -17.66 20.00 -6.32
C MET A 1 -17.04 18.93 -5.42
N ALA A 2 -16.71 17.86 -6.04
CA ALA A 2 -16.06 16.80 -5.28
C ALA A 2 -14.61 17.20 -4.99
N ARG A 3 -14.19 16.96 -3.80
CA ARG A 3 -12.84 17.20 -3.40
C ARG A 3 -12.20 15.90 -2.97
N SER A 4 -10.97 15.71 -3.39
CA SER A 4 -10.25 14.52 -3.02
C SER A 4 -9.80 14.61 -1.57
N ASP A 5 -10.09 13.57 -0.82
CA ASP A 5 -9.55 13.39 0.52
C ASP A 5 -8.40 12.39 0.52
N VAL A 6 -7.83 12.16 -0.65
CA VAL A 6 -6.72 11.22 -0.80
C VAL A 6 -5.49 11.79 -0.13
N LYS A 7 -4.86 10.99 0.71
CA LYS A 7 -3.63 11.35 1.41
C LYS A 7 -2.56 10.32 1.11
N ALA A 8 -1.32 10.78 1.06
CA ALA A 8 -0.16 9.94 0.80
C ALA A 8 0.47 9.49 2.11
N PHE A 9 0.83 8.22 2.18
CA PHE A 9 1.52 7.63 3.32
C PHE A 9 2.72 6.84 2.80
N ASN A 10 3.86 6.98 3.47
CA ASN A 10 5.10 6.32 3.06
C ASN A 10 5.42 5.17 3.99
N HIS A 11 5.96 4.10 3.39
CA HIS A 11 6.41 2.92 4.12
C HIS A 11 7.68 2.42 3.44
N ASP A 12 8.76 2.35 4.18
CA ASP A 12 10.03 1.89 3.64
C ASP A 12 10.24 0.42 3.97
N GLN A 13 10.99 -0.27 3.13
CA GLN A 13 11.40 -1.64 3.44
C GLN A 13 12.20 -1.64 4.74
N GLY A 14 11.89 -2.56 5.61
CA GLY A 14 12.48 -2.62 6.94
C GLY A 14 11.61 -2.00 8.02
N ASP A 15 10.63 -1.19 7.65
CA ASP A 15 9.67 -0.68 8.62
C ASP A 15 8.79 -1.83 9.12
N ALA A 16 8.38 -1.73 10.37
CA ALA A 16 7.55 -2.77 10.97
C ALA A 16 6.19 -2.83 10.26
N ALA A 17 5.61 -4.03 10.21
CA ALA A 17 4.25 -4.20 9.72
C ALA A 17 3.30 -3.36 10.56
N ALA A 18 2.42 -2.62 9.91
CA ALA A 18 1.55 -1.67 10.61
C ALA A 18 0.35 -1.30 9.76
N VAL A 19 -0.71 -0.84 10.43
CA VAL A 19 -1.83 -0.20 9.76
C VAL A 19 -1.39 1.20 9.35
N ILE A 20 -1.60 1.52 8.08
CA ILE A 20 -1.24 2.81 7.51
C ILE A 20 -2.52 3.63 7.34
N GLY A 21 -2.48 4.86 7.86
CA GLY A 21 -3.60 5.77 7.72
C GLY A 21 -4.78 5.44 8.63
N PRO A 22 -5.97 5.96 8.30
CA PRO A 22 -7.15 5.77 9.14
C PRO A 22 -7.58 4.31 9.25
N ALA A 23 -8.31 3.99 10.30
CA ALA A 23 -8.76 2.63 10.59
C ALA A 23 -9.65 2.07 9.47
N ARG A 24 -10.44 2.92 8.82
CA ARG A 24 -11.24 2.50 7.67
C ARG A 24 -10.88 3.41 6.51
N SER A 25 -10.34 2.83 5.45
CA SER A 25 -9.86 3.64 4.33
C SER A 25 -9.92 2.85 3.03
N ARG A 26 -9.79 3.56 1.92
CA ARG A 26 -9.72 2.95 0.60
C ARG A 26 -8.32 3.13 0.02
N LEU A 27 -7.78 2.04 -0.50
CA LEU A 27 -6.50 2.08 -1.19
C LEU A 27 -6.76 2.49 -2.64
N ARG A 28 -6.30 3.69 -3.00
CA ARG A 28 -6.54 4.27 -4.33
C ARG A 28 -5.42 3.99 -5.31
N GLN A 29 -4.21 4.04 -4.83
CA GLN A 29 -3.02 3.92 -5.67
C GLN A 29 -1.84 3.60 -4.81
N LEU A 30 -0.87 2.90 -5.37
CA LEU A 30 0.42 2.82 -4.73
C LEU A 30 1.53 3.02 -5.74
N VAL A 31 2.62 3.57 -5.26
CA VAL A 31 3.82 3.82 -6.04
C VAL A 31 4.97 3.12 -5.34
N ILE A 32 5.70 2.30 -6.07
CA ILE A 32 6.81 1.53 -5.51
C ILE A 32 8.08 1.97 -6.21
N PHE A 33 9.06 2.43 -5.43
CA PHE A 33 10.41 2.58 -5.93
C PHE A 33 11.20 1.36 -5.49
N ALA A 34 11.56 0.52 -6.46
CA ALA A 34 12.22 -0.75 -6.17
C ALA A 34 13.70 -0.66 -6.51
N ALA A 35 14.53 -0.48 -5.50
CA ALA A 35 15.97 -0.58 -5.63
C ALA A 35 16.39 -2.04 -5.86
N ALA A 36 15.56 -2.98 -5.42
CA ALA A 36 15.75 -4.41 -5.62
C ALA A 36 14.38 -5.05 -5.88
N SER A 37 14.38 -6.19 -6.56
CA SER A 37 13.12 -6.91 -6.75
C SER A 37 12.55 -7.35 -5.40
N GLY A 38 11.23 -7.42 -5.31
CA GLY A 38 10.58 -7.76 -4.06
C GLY A 38 9.09 -7.97 -4.23
N ALA A 39 8.37 -7.91 -3.13
CA ALA A 39 6.92 -8.08 -3.12
C ALA A 39 6.31 -7.28 -1.99
N VAL A 40 5.05 -6.92 -2.15
CA VAL A 40 4.27 -6.27 -1.11
C VAL A 40 3.00 -7.08 -0.87
N THR A 41 2.64 -7.25 0.40
CA THR A 41 1.39 -7.88 0.81
C THR A 41 0.64 -6.91 1.69
N ILE A 42 -0.57 -6.55 1.28
CA ILE A 42 -1.44 -5.64 2.01
C ILE A 42 -2.68 -6.41 2.44
N LYS A 43 -3.04 -6.28 3.71
CA LYS A 43 -4.19 -6.96 4.30
C LYS A 43 -5.20 -5.96 4.84
N ASP A 44 -6.41 -6.44 5.06
CA ASP A 44 -7.47 -5.67 5.70
C ASP A 44 -7.31 -5.81 7.21
N GLY A 45 -6.48 -4.95 7.77
CA GLY A 45 -6.12 -5.02 9.18
C GLY A 45 -5.15 -6.15 9.48
N SER A 46 -4.61 -6.14 10.70
CA SER A 46 -3.72 -7.19 11.17
C SER A 46 -4.48 -8.51 11.29
N GLY A 47 -4.06 -9.52 10.55
CA GLY A 47 -4.73 -10.82 10.55
C GLY A 47 -5.94 -10.91 9.65
N GLY A 48 -6.24 -9.87 8.88
CA GLY A 48 -7.35 -9.89 7.94
C GLY A 48 -7.01 -10.55 6.61
N ALA A 49 -7.96 -10.49 5.68
CA ALA A 49 -7.78 -11.06 4.36
C ALA A 49 -6.80 -10.23 3.52
N ASP A 50 -6.13 -10.87 2.57
CA ASP A 50 -5.25 -10.18 1.65
C ASP A 50 -6.07 -9.25 0.74
N ILE A 51 -5.66 -7.99 0.67
CA ILE A 51 -6.25 -7.02 -0.25
C ILE A 51 -5.45 -7.01 -1.55
N LEU A 52 -4.13 -7.00 -1.43
CA LEU A 52 -3.24 -6.90 -2.57
C LEU A 52 -1.97 -7.67 -2.28
N VAL A 53 -1.59 -8.52 -3.22
CA VAL A 53 -0.30 -9.22 -3.18
C VAL A 53 0.35 -8.98 -4.53
N GLN A 54 1.50 -8.30 -4.54
CA GLN A 54 2.14 -7.92 -5.79
C GLN A 54 3.64 -8.10 -5.70
N SER A 55 4.19 -8.84 -6.67
CA SER A 55 5.63 -8.92 -6.87
C SER A 55 6.06 -7.88 -7.90
N PHE A 56 7.29 -7.39 -7.78
CA PHE A 56 7.78 -6.36 -8.69
C PHE A 56 9.28 -6.52 -8.93
N PRO A 57 9.76 -6.21 -10.17
CA PRO A 57 11.19 -6.08 -10.44
C PRO A 57 11.70 -4.71 -9.98
N THR A 58 13.01 -4.49 -10.14
CA THR A 58 13.59 -3.17 -9.89
C THR A 58 12.96 -2.11 -10.79
N GLY A 59 12.87 -0.88 -10.30
CA GLY A 59 12.37 0.25 -11.04
C GLY A 59 11.26 0.97 -10.30
N LEU A 60 10.64 1.93 -10.99
CA LEU A 60 9.54 2.69 -10.46
C LEU A 60 8.24 2.11 -11.00
N HIS A 61 7.34 1.77 -10.11
CA HIS A 61 6.06 1.15 -10.46
C HIS A 61 4.90 1.94 -9.91
N HIS A 62 3.89 2.15 -10.75
CA HIS A 62 2.65 2.82 -10.38
C HIS A 62 1.51 1.81 -10.50
N LEU A 63 0.75 1.66 -9.43
CA LEU A 63 -0.39 0.76 -9.41
C LEU A 63 -1.64 1.57 -9.13
N ASN A 64 -2.43 1.78 -10.17
CA ASN A 64 -3.70 2.49 -10.05
C ASN A 64 -4.83 1.49 -9.83
N ILE A 65 -5.61 1.72 -8.81
CA ILE A 65 -6.75 0.85 -8.50
C ILE A 65 -8.00 1.54 -9.03
N PRO A 66 -8.75 0.87 -9.90
CA PRO A 66 -9.88 1.51 -10.56
C PRO A 66 -11.05 1.76 -9.62
N ASP A 67 -12.00 2.53 -10.11
CA ASP A 67 -13.24 2.89 -9.43
C ASP A 67 -12.95 3.59 -8.11
N ASP A 68 -13.54 3.13 -7.03
CA ASP A 68 -13.38 3.75 -5.72
C ASP A 68 -12.24 3.16 -4.90
N GLY A 69 -11.37 2.41 -5.54
CA GLY A 69 -10.28 1.75 -4.83
C GLY A 69 -10.73 0.49 -4.11
N ILE A 70 -9.87 -0.02 -3.25
CA ILE A 70 -10.17 -1.20 -2.45
C ILE A 70 -10.43 -0.76 -1.02
N LEU A 71 -11.61 -1.11 -0.50
CA LEU A 71 -11.98 -0.76 0.86
C LEU A 71 -11.31 -1.70 1.86
N ALA A 72 -10.61 -1.12 2.83
CA ALA A 72 -10.07 -1.82 3.98
C ALA A 72 -10.86 -1.39 5.20
N GLU A 73 -11.74 -2.24 5.70
CA GLU A 73 -12.62 -1.90 6.80
C GLU A 73 -11.88 -1.80 8.13
N SER A 74 -10.83 -2.59 8.29
CA SER A 74 -9.99 -2.56 9.48
C SER A 74 -8.68 -1.82 9.25
N GLY A 75 -8.57 -1.12 8.12
CA GLY A 75 -7.39 -0.34 7.77
C GLY A 75 -6.47 -1.06 6.81
N VAL A 76 -5.71 -0.28 6.08
CA VAL A 76 -4.72 -0.82 5.14
C VAL A 76 -3.49 -1.25 5.95
N TYR A 77 -3.28 -2.55 6.06
CA TYR A 77 -2.20 -3.13 6.85
C TYR A 77 -1.09 -3.63 5.93
N ILE A 78 0.10 -3.06 6.08
CA ILE A 78 1.28 -3.54 5.36
C ILE A 78 1.82 -4.75 6.10
N HIS A 79 1.52 -5.94 5.59
CA HIS A 79 1.95 -7.18 6.21
C HIS A 79 3.41 -7.49 5.89
N ALA A 80 3.80 -7.30 4.64
CA ALA A 80 5.16 -7.56 4.19
C ALA A 80 5.50 -6.63 3.03
N PHE A 81 6.71 -6.10 3.06
CA PHE A 81 7.25 -5.29 1.97
C PHE A 81 8.74 -5.61 1.91
N THR A 82 9.16 -6.30 0.86
CA THR A 82 10.51 -6.86 0.76
C THR A 82 11.33 -6.17 -0.31
N GLY A 83 12.64 -6.40 -0.30
CA GLY A 83 13.58 -5.81 -1.24
C GLY A 83 14.36 -4.67 -0.61
N SER A 84 15.67 -4.85 -0.47
CA SER A 84 16.54 -3.90 0.22
C SER A 84 16.48 -2.52 -0.43
N GLY A 85 16.18 -1.49 0.37
CA GLY A 85 16.15 -0.10 -0.08
C GLY A 85 14.87 0.31 -0.79
N ASN A 86 13.87 -0.57 -0.87
CA ASN A 86 12.62 -0.26 -1.55
C ASN A 86 11.76 0.70 -0.73
N LYS A 87 11.02 1.54 -1.44
CA LYS A 87 10.14 2.54 -0.84
C LYS A 87 8.74 2.41 -1.43
N LEU A 88 7.75 2.58 -0.58
CA LEU A 88 6.34 2.44 -0.95
C LEU A 88 5.60 3.69 -0.53
N THR A 89 4.80 4.23 -1.43
CA THR A 89 3.88 5.33 -1.13
C THR A 89 2.47 4.87 -1.44
N LEU A 90 1.58 4.97 -0.47
CA LEU A 90 0.19 4.59 -0.64
C LEU A 90 -0.67 5.85 -0.64
N PHE A 91 -1.67 5.85 -1.51
CA PHE A 91 -2.65 6.93 -1.58
C PHE A 91 -3.98 6.39 -1.10
N LEU A 92 -4.42 6.90 0.04
CA LEU A 92 -5.61 6.42 0.73
C LEU A 92 -6.65 7.52 0.86
N SER A 93 -7.90 7.11 0.92
CA SER A 93 -8.98 8.05 1.17
C SER A 93 -10.04 7.51 2.12
#